data_ef06bc9d4e1960fcee7c7d613be42ac6
#
_entry.id   ef06bc9d4e1960fcee7c7d613be42ac6
#
_cell.length_a   1.000
_cell.length_b   1.000
_cell.length_c   1.000
_cell.angle_alpha   90.00
_cell.angle_beta   90.00
_cell.angle_gamma   90.00
#
_symmetry.space_group_name_H-M   'P 1'
#
loop_
_entity.id
_entity.type
_entity.pdbx_description
1 polymer ?
#
loop_
_entity_poly.entity_id
_entity_poly.type
_entity_poly.pdbx_seq_one_letter_code
_entity_poly.pdbx_strand_id
1 'polypeptide(L)'
;MNETTNEQEVLLLRRKLDLLLRTGKLLMESAADTNRIERNMKRVAAYLGIPEEKLHIDIRWTMLMVNVSDEKHSFSKFQKCEKHGINMEAISKISKLSWRAIEQDYSLDKYEEELEKIARQERNYTPYVVAICTGFACGGFCKLFGGDWIAFLITAICTFVGFRTRARCIEFGINVYMSIAISAFLCTCLAYAFSFSGLSSTPYHPLLACTLYIVPGVPLINFVDDMIDNHLLVGITRAANTVMMVGGMAFGIAFALRLLVMSDVTIDQKFSELSMVPHDAYWVYAVAAAIAAMGFATIFNVQRRLLWVVAVGGIIAVCTRNFVNFELGYGPVIGSFMGCFFVSLIAVNVVHWFYVPYHVLTIPSVIPMVPGVLMYRSLLALINMRGVVGEVTLAFSNGINSALIIFCIALGVAVPNIFARRYIAKDRPRILTQMVAELRARG
;
A
#
# COMPACT_ATOMS: atom_id res chain seq x y z
N MET A 1 -46.46 23.02 14.93
CA MET A 1 -45.77 23.04 13.60
C MET A 1 -44.24 23.12 13.71
N ASN A 2 -43.66 23.78 14.68
CA ASN A 2 -42.17 23.91 14.80
C ASN A 2 -41.46 22.66 15.31
N GLU A 3 -42.05 21.81 16.16
CA GLU A 3 -41.36 20.62 16.70
C GLU A 3 -41.17 19.51 15.65
N THR A 4 -42.22 19.22 14.88
CA THR A 4 -42.19 18.19 13.80
C THR A 4 -41.21 18.56 12.68
N THR A 5 -41.08 19.86 12.36
CA THR A 5 -40.11 20.36 11.37
C THR A 5 -38.66 20.20 11.86
N ASN A 6 -38.42 20.49 13.15
CA ASN A 6 -37.11 20.35 13.78
C ASN A 6 -36.66 18.87 13.86
N GLU A 7 -37.60 17.96 14.16
CA GLU A 7 -37.31 16.51 14.19
C GLU A 7 -36.94 15.97 12.79
N GLN A 8 -37.62 16.43 11.71
CA GLN A 8 -37.34 16.04 10.35
C GLN A 8 -35.95 16.57 9.89
N GLU A 9 -35.59 17.79 10.24
CA GLU A 9 -34.28 18.37 9.93
C GLU A 9 -33.16 17.61 10.63
N VAL A 10 -33.34 17.25 11.91
CA VAL A 10 -32.38 16.46 12.66
C VAL A 10 -32.22 15.05 12.06
N LEU A 11 -33.32 14.41 11.65
CA LEU A 11 -33.28 13.10 11.02
C LEU A 11 -32.53 13.13 9.67
N LEU A 12 -32.79 14.17 8.86
CA LEU A 12 -32.09 14.38 7.60
C LEU A 12 -30.59 14.62 7.80
N LEU A 13 -30.22 15.43 8.80
CA LEU A 13 -28.80 15.67 9.13
C LEU A 13 -28.13 14.38 9.60
N ARG A 14 -28.78 13.57 10.43
CA ARG A 14 -28.26 12.26 10.86
C ARG A 14 -27.99 11.35 9.66
N ARG A 15 -28.91 11.28 8.69
CA ARG A 15 -28.74 10.49 7.46
C ARG A 15 -27.57 11.00 6.62
N LYS A 16 -27.41 12.31 6.46
CA LYS A 16 -26.30 12.93 5.76
C LYS A 16 -24.94 12.55 6.42
N LEU A 17 -24.87 12.64 7.76
CA LEU A 17 -23.67 12.25 8.50
C LEU A 17 -23.37 10.76 8.39
N ASP A 18 -24.39 9.89 8.34
CA ASP A 18 -24.19 8.46 8.08
C ASP A 18 -23.57 8.18 6.74
N LEU A 19 -24.07 8.79 5.68
CA LEU A 19 -23.52 8.64 4.33
C LEU A 19 -22.07 9.14 4.25
N LEU A 20 -21.80 10.27 4.91
CA LEU A 20 -20.44 10.83 4.97
C LEU A 20 -19.48 9.88 5.69
N LEU A 21 -19.86 9.36 6.85
CA LEU A 21 -19.06 8.41 7.62
C LEU A 21 -18.88 7.07 6.92
N ARG A 22 -19.92 6.54 6.25
CA ARG A 22 -19.82 5.31 5.44
C ARG A 22 -18.86 5.48 4.28
N THR A 23 -18.86 6.65 3.63
CA THR A 23 -17.90 6.97 2.55
C THR A 23 -16.46 6.99 3.08
N GLY A 24 -16.22 7.69 4.19
CA GLY A 24 -14.90 7.73 4.84
C GLY A 24 -14.44 6.35 5.31
N LYS A 25 -15.34 5.55 5.93
CA LYS A 25 -15.04 4.19 6.36
C LYS A 25 -14.57 3.31 5.21
N LEU A 26 -15.28 3.30 4.08
CA LEU A 26 -14.90 2.49 2.92
C LEU A 26 -13.54 2.87 2.37
N LEU A 27 -13.18 4.15 2.37
CA LEU A 27 -11.85 4.62 1.97
C LEU A 27 -10.77 4.16 2.95
N MET A 28 -11.01 4.26 4.28
CA MET A 28 -10.08 3.77 5.31
C MET A 28 -9.87 2.26 5.21
N GLU A 29 -10.95 1.50 5.08
CA GLU A 29 -10.91 0.04 4.95
C GLU A 29 -10.28 -0.43 3.63
N SER A 30 -10.12 0.49 2.66
CA SER A 30 -9.43 0.27 1.37
C SER A 30 -7.97 0.71 1.37
N ALA A 31 -7.43 1.15 2.51
CA ALA A 31 -6.07 1.68 2.69
C ALA A 31 -5.77 2.97 1.90
N ALA A 32 -6.74 3.87 1.76
CA ALA A 32 -6.48 5.21 1.24
C ALA A 32 -5.59 6.02 2.21
N ASP A 33 -4.79 6.93 1.67
CA ASP A 33 -4.07 7.94 2.46
C ASP A 33 -5.06 8.90 3.16
N THR A 34 -4.65 9.43 4.31
CA THR A 34 -5.54 10.25 5.17
C THR A 34 -6.02 11.51 4.45
N ASN A 35 -5.15 12.18 3.74
CA ASN A 35 -5.48 13.38 2.96
C ASN A 35 -6.53 13.07 1.85
N ARG A 36 -6.47 11.87 1.26
CA ARG A 36 -7.48 11.44 0.28
C ARG A 36 -8.83 11.19 0.94
N ILE A 37 -8.85 10.55 2.10
CA ILE A 37 -10.08 10.31 2.87
C ILE A 37 -10.73 11.67 3.16
N GLU A 38 -9.99 12.59 3.74
CA GLU A 38 -10.46 13.93 4.10
C GLU A 38 -11.02 14.68 2.89
N ARG A 39 -10.27 14.73 1.77
CA ARG A 39 -10.72 15.42 0.56
C ARG A 39 -11.98 14.83 -0.05
N ASN A 40 -12.14 13.51 -0.06
CA ASN A 40 -13.36 12.89 -0.55
C ASN A 40 -14.53 13.16 0.41
N MET A 41 -14.32 13.12 1.72
CA MET A 41 -15.34 13.45 2.71
C MET A 41 -15.77 14.91 2.60
N LYS A 42 -14.85 15.87 2.49
CA LYS A 42 -15.17 17.28 2.26
C LYS A 42 -15.99 17.48 0.99
N ARG A 43 -15.67 16.78 -0.09
CA ARG A 43 -16.45 16.83 -1.34
C ARG A 43 -17.86 16.27 -1.18
N VAL A 44 -18.00 15.15 -0.49
CA VAL A 44 -19.30 14.57 -0.19
C VAL A 44 -20.11 15.47 0.74
N ALA A 45 -19.49 16.08 1.74
CA ALA A 45 -20.14 17.06 2.62
C ALA A 45 -20.66 18.26 1.84
N ALA A 46 -19.87 18.79 0.90
CA ALA A 46 -20.30 19.88 0.01
C ALA A 46 -21.52 19.48 -0.83
N TYR A 47 -21.51 18.26 -1.41
CA TYR A 47 -22.66 17.69 -2.10
C TYR A 47 -23.90 17.58 -1.19
N LEU A 48 -23.71 17.13 0.08
CA LEU A 48 -24.78 17.00 1.06
C LEU A 48 -25.28 18.36 1.61
N GLY A 49 -24.69 19.46 1.16
CA GLY A 49 -25.05 20.82 1.62
C GLY A 49 -24.51 21.16 2.99
N ILE A 50 -23.49 20.47 3.50
CA ILE A 50 -22.80 20.77 4.75
C ILE A 50 -21.65 21.73 4.46
N PRO A 51 -21.65 22.98 5.01
CA PRO A 51 -20.57 23.93 4.81
C PRO A 51 -19.25 23.44 5.42
N GLU A 52 -18.12 23.67 4.72
CA GLU A 52 -16.80 23.24 5.20
C GLU A 52 -16.44 23.88 6.56
N GLU A 53 -16.87 25.11 6.79
CA GLU A 53 -16.63 25.88 8.02
C GLU A 53 -17.28 25.25 9.26
N LYS A 54 -18.37 24.52 9.07
CA LYS A 54 -19.13 23.84 10.13
C LYS A 54 -18.73 22.37 10.30
N LEU A 55 -17.85 21.86 9.44
CA LEU A 55 -17.49 20.44 9.37
C LEU A 55 -16.11 20.20 9.98
N HIS A 56 -16.06 19.37 11.01
CA HIS A 56 -14.81 18.87 11.59
C HIS A 56 -14.71 17.36 11.38
N ILE A 57 -13.60 16.92 10.77
CA ILE A 57 -13.32 15.51 10.50
C ILE A 57 -12.07 15.11 11.29
N ASP A 58 -12.18 14.11 12.18
CA ASP A 58 -11.04 13.50 12.87
C ASP A 58 -10.88 12.07 12.37
N ILE A 59 -9.72 11.78 11.79
CA ILE A 59 -9.38 10.48 11.22
C ILE A 59 -8.32 9.85 12.10
N ARG A 60 -8.66 8.68 12.69
CA ARG A 60 -7.73 7.85 13.45
C ARG A 60 -7.65 6.47 12.83
N TRP A 61 -6.65 5.69 13.17
CA TRP A 61 -6.43 4.36 12.59
C TRP A 61 -7.67 3.44 12.63
N THR A 62 -8.36 3.41 13.75
CA THR A 62 -9.51 2.51 13.97
C THR A 62 -10.86 3.22 14.05
N MET A 63 -10.88 4.54 13.95
CA MET A 63 -12.08 5.33 14.17
C MET A 63 -12.09 6.56 13.28
N LEU A 64 -13.26 6.85 12.77
CA LEU A 64 -13.56 8.08 12.04
C LEU A 64 -14.63 8.84 12.83
N MET A 65 -14.40 10.12 13.07
CA MET A 65 -15.34 11.01 13.71
C MET A 65 -15.68 12.17 12.79
N VAL A 66 -16.93 12.54 12.77
CA VAL A 66 -17.41 13.75 12.11
C VAL A 66 -18.22 14.54 13.10
N ASN A 67 -17.90 15.83 13.21
CA ASN A 67 -18.70 16.80 13.95
C ASN A 67 -19.19 17.87 12.98
N VAL A 68 -20.47 18.20 13.11
CA VAL A 68 -21.07 19.36 12.43
C VAL A 68 -21.61 20.27 13.53
N SER A 69 -21.02 21.46 13.64
CA SER A 69 -21.39 22.45 14.64
C SER A 69 -22.01 23.68 14.02
N ASP A 70 -23.05 24.19 14.65
CA ASP A 70 -23.68 25.47 14.40
C ASP A 70 -23.58 26.32 15.68
N GLU A 71 -23.95 27.60 15.63
CA GLU A 71 -23.89 28.51 16.79
C GLU A 71 -24.67 27.99 18.03
N LYS A 72 -25.68 27.15 17.82
CA LYS A 72 -26.55 26.63 18.88
C LYS A 72 -26.44 25.13 19.15
N HIS A 73 -25.99 24.34 18.15
CA HIS A 73 -26.00 22.87 18.24
C HIS A 73 -24.70 22.29 17.70
N SER A 74 -24.29 21.17 18.26
CA SER A 74 -23.15 20.37 17.79
C SER A 74 -23.57 18.91 17.72
N PHE A 75 -23.43 18.32 16.52
CA PHE A 75 -23.75 16.92 16.27
C PHE A 75 -22.46 16.16 15.95
N SER A 76 -22.07 15.25 16.86
CA SER A 76 -20.92 14.37 16.64
C SER A 76 -21.39 12.95 16.36
N LYS A 77 -20.75 12.29 15.39
CA LYS A 77 -20.98 10.90 15.07
C LYS A 77 -19.66 10.17 14.82
N PHE A 78 -19.60 8.89 15.27
CA PHE A 78 -18.41 8.05 15.19
C PHE A 78 -18.68 6.83 14.34
N GLN A 79 -17.66 6.38 13.62
CA GLN A 79 -17.68 5.14 12.87
C GLN A 79 -16.40 4.33 13.15
N LYS A 80 -16.54 3.14 13.69
CA LYS A 80 -15.43 2.21 13.90
C LYS A 80 -15.00 1.59 12.57
N CYS A 81 -13.70 1.51 12.33
CA CYS A 81 -13.07 0.90 11.17
C CYS A 81 -12.21 -0.26 11.67
N GLU A 82 -12.63 -1.49 11.40
CA GLU A 82 -11.99 -2.71 11.93
C GLU A 82 -11.12 -3.41 10.88
N LYS A 83 -11.45 -3.22 9.61
CA LYS A 83 -10.76 -3.87 8.50
C LYS A 83 -9.77 -2.91 7.86
N HIS A 84 -8.57 -3.39 7.58
CA HIS A 84 -7.52 -2.63 6.90
C HIS A 84 -6.99 -3.46 5.72
N GLY A 85 -7.80 -3.57 4.68
CA GLY A 85 -7.42 -4.21 3.43
C GLY A 85 -6.97 -3.18 2.39
N ILE A 86 -6.29 -3.61 1.33
CA ILE A 86 -5.96 -2.75 0.20
C ILE A 86 -6.95 -3.03 -0.92
N ASN A 87 -7.67 -1.96 -1.39
CA ASN A 87 -8.61 -2.08 -2.50
C ASN A 87 -8.60 -0.80 -3.36
N MET A 88 -7.69 -0.78 -4.35
CA MET A 88 -7.52 0.37 -5.25
C MET A 88 -8.73 0.59 -6.17
N GLU A 89 -9.50 -0.46 -6.46
CA GLU A 89 -10.78 -0.36 -7.20
C GLU A 89 -11.81 0.45 -6.42
N ALA A 90 -12.01 0.12 -5.13
CA ALA A 90 -12.96 0.82 -4.28
C ALA A 90 -12.56 2.30 -4.12
N ILE A 91 -11.28 2.60 -3.88
CA ILE A 91 -10.78 3.99 -3.82
C ILE A 91 -11.14 4.75 -5.11
N SER A 92 -10.92 4.14 -6.27
CA SER A 92 -11.22 4.75 -7.56
C SER A 92 -12.71 5.02 -7.75
N LYS A 93 -13.56 4.04 -7.40
CA LYS A 93 -15.01 4.15 -7.55
C LYS A 93 -15.63 5.17 -6.61
N ILE A 94 -15.20 5.20 -5.35
CA ILE A 94 -15.68 6.19 -4.38
C ILE A 94 -15.28 7.60 -4.82
N SER A 95 -14.04 7.77 -5.30
CA SER A 95 -13.60 9.06 -5.81
C SER A 95 -14.43 9.52 -7.03
N LYS A 96 -14.81 8.61 -7.93
CA LYS A 96 -15.70 8.90 -9.06
C LYS A 96 -17.12 9.19 -8.60
N LEU A 97 -17.64 8.42 -7.64
CA LEU A 97 -18.98 8.60 -7.11
C LEU A 97 -19.15 10.01 -6.51
N SER A 98 -18.16 10.45 -5.72
CA SER A 98 -18.21 11.79 -5.10
C SER A 98 -18.27 12.95 -6.11
N TRP A 99 -17.67 12.81 -7.30
CA TRP A 99 -17.77 13.77 -8.39
C TRP A 99 -19.11 13.66 -9.14
N ARG A 100 -19.50 12.43 -9.53
CA ARG A 100 -20.77 12.20 -10.25
C ARG A 100 -21.99 12.62 -9.45
N ALA A 101 -21.94 12.47 -8.11
CA ALA A 101 -23.02 12.90 -7.23
C ALA A 101 -23.29 14.42 -7.35
N ILE A 102 -22.20 15.21 -7.50
CA ILE A 102 -22.31 16.66 -7.71
C ILE A 102 -22.75 16.99 -9.15
N GLU A 103 -22.10 16.37 -10.16
CA GLU A 103 -22.36 16.65 -11.58
C GLU A 103 -23.78 16.28 -12.01
N GLN A 104 -24.33 15.21 -11.47
CA GLN A 104 -25.63 14.64 -11.86
C GLN A 104 -26.73 14.86 -10.82
N ASP A 105 -26.47 15.67 -9.80
CA ASP A 105 -27.41 16.00 -8.72
C ASP A 105 -28.13 14.76 -8.17
N TYR A 106 -27.38 13.81 -7.61
CA TYR A 106 -27.94 12.58 -7.09
C TYR A 106 -28.85 12.84 -5.88
N SER A 107 -29.99 12.13 -5.80
CA SER A 107 -30.73 12.04 -4.56
C SER A 107 -29.94 11.28 -3.51
N LEU A 108 -30.24 11.49 -2.21
CA LEU A 108 -29.58 10.77 -1.12
C LEU A 108 -29.73 9.26 -1.26
N ASP A 109 -30.91 8.79 -1.69
CA ASP A 109 -31.20 7.37 -1.93
C ASP A 109 -30.30 6.78 -3.03
N LYS A 110 -30.15 7.50 -4.14
CA LYS A 110 -29.27 7.10 -5.24
C LYS A 110 -27.80 7.06 -4.83
N TYR A 111 -27.35 8.05 -4.06
CA TYR A 111 -25.97 8.06 -3.54
C TYR A 111 -25.73 6.86 -2.62
N GLU A 112 -26.67 6.58 -1.71
CA GLU A 112 -26.61 5.45 -0.79
C GLU A 112 -26.56 4.11 -1.54
N GLU A 113 -27.42 3.93 -2.54
CA GLU A 113 -27.45 2.74 -3.39
C GLU A 113 -26.12 2.51 -4.11
N GLU A 114 -25.57 3.56 -4.74
CA GLU A 114 -24.28 3.47 -5.45
C GLU A 114 -23.12 3.20 -4.49
N LEU A 115 -23.14 3.80 -3.28
CA LEU A 115 -22.14 3.54 -2.25
C LEU A 115 -22.22 2.08 -1.77
N GLU A 116 -23.41 1.54 -1.59
CA GLU A 116 -23.63 0.16 -1.18
C GLU A 116 -23.21 -0.84 -2.27
N LYS A 117 -23.46 -0.55 -3.54
CA LYS A 117 -22.94 -1.33 -4.67
C LYS A 117 -21.41 -1.42 -4.64
N ILE A 118 -20.73 -0.31 -4.33
CA ILE A 118 -19.26 -0.31 -4.20
C ILE A 118 -18.82 -1.15 -2.98
N ALA A 119 -19.52 -1.03 -1.85
CA ALA A 119 -19.19 -1.75 -0.62
C ALA A 119 -19.34 -3.27 -0.76
N ARG A 120 -20.37 -3.72 -1.51
CA ARG A 120 -20.65 -5.15 -1.74
C ARG A 120 -19.91 -5.74 -2.96
N GLN A 121 -19.18 -4.92 -3.69
CA GLN A 121 -18.53 -5.37 -4.91
C GLN A 121 -17.45 -6.42 -4.60
N GLU A 122 -17.51 -7.53 -5.32
CA GLU A 122 -16.47 -8.55 -5.29
C GLU A 122 -15.14 -8.02 -5.85
N ARG A 123 -14.04 -8.64 -5.43
CA ARG A 123 -12.72 -8.32 -5.95
C ARG A 123 -12.58 -8.73 -7.42
N ASN A 124 -11.76 -7.98 -8.18
CA ASN A 124 -11.51 -8.24 -9.61
C ASN A 124 -10.85 -9.60 -9.87
N TYR A 125 -10.20 -10.16 -8.85
CA TYR A 125 -9.41 -11.39 -8.95
C TYR A 125 -9.85 -12.39 -7.91
N THR A 126 -9.96 -13.64 -8.32
CA THR A 126 -10.23 -14.74 -7.39
C THR A 126 -9.04 -14.97 -6.45
N PRO A 127 -9.24 -15.51 -5.23
CA PRO A 127 -8.15 -15.73 -4.27
C PRO A 127 -7.00 -16.59 -4.82
N TYR A 128 -7.28 -17.54 -5.71
CA TYR A 128 -6.25 -18.36 -6.35
C TYR A 128 -5.42 -17.58 -7.38
N VAL A 129 -6.06 -16.74 -8.20
CA VAL A 129 -5.36 -15.85 -9.14
C VAL A 129 -4.44 -14.90 -8.38
N VAL A 130 -4.92 -14.30 -7.28
CA VAL A 130 -4.09 -13.43 -6.43
C VAL A 130 -2.89 -14.21 -5.88
N ALA A 131 -3.09 -15.43 -5.37
CA ALA A 131 -1.99 -16.24 -4.83
C ALA A 131 -0.93 -16.60 -5.89
N ILE A 132 -1.35 -16.97 -7.11
CA ILE A 132 -0.44 -17.24 -8.23
C ILE A 132 0.33 -15.98 -8.63
N CYS A 133 -0.36 -14.86 -8.82
CA CYS A 133 0.27 -13.60 -9.18
C CYS A 133 1.23 -13.09 -8.08
N THR A 134 0.89 -13.32 -6.81
CA THR A 134 1.79 -13.04 -5.67
C THR A 134 3.05 -13.88 -5.73
N GLY A 135 2.92 -15.15 -6.08
CA GLY A 135 4.06 -16.05 -6.31
C GLY A 135 4.99 -15.48 -7.38
N PHE A 136 4.46 -15.15 -8.54
CA PHE A 136 5.24 -14.54 -9.61
C PHE A 136 5.83 -13.18 -9.23
N ALA A 137 5.13 -12.38 -8.43
CA ALA A 137 5.67 -11.11 -7.93
C ALA A 137 6.94 -11.30 -7.10
N CYS A 138 6.91 -12.26 -6.16
CA CYS A 138 8.08 -12.60 -5.37
C CYS A 138 9.18 -13.28 -6.21
N GLY A 139 8.81 -14.09 -7.20
CA GLY A 139 9.74 -14.59 -8.21
C GLY A 139 10.45 -13.45 -8.94
N GLY A 140 9.71 -12.41 -9.34
CA GLY A 140 10.27 -11.19 -9.92
C GLY A 140 11.30 -10.52 -9.01
N PHE A 141 11.02 -10.39 -7.70
CA PHE A 141 12.00 -9.93 -6.73
C PHE A 141 13.24 -10.83 -6.66
N CYS A 142 13.05 -12.15 -6.65
CA CYS A 142 14.17 -13.10 -6.66
C CYS A 142 15.09 -12.83 -7.86
N LYS A 143 14.50 -12.60 -9.03
CA LYS A 143 15.24 -12.25 -10.24
C LYS A 143 15.94 -10.89 -10.14
N LEU A 144 15.27 -9.88 -9.56
CA LEU A 144 15.88 -8.57 -9.31
C LEU A 144 17.09 -8.62 -8.36
N PHE A 145 17.16 -9.65 -7.52
CA PHE A 145 18.29 -9.88 -6.61
C PHE A 145 19.40 -10.77 -7.17
N GLY A 146 19.32 -11.13 -8.45
CA GLY A 146 20.32 -11.95 -9.14
C GLY A 146 20.03 -13.44 -9.16
N GLY A 147 18.84 -13.88 -8.72
CA GLY A 147 18.42 -15.28 -8.85
C GLY A 147 18.25 -15.73 -10.30
N ASP A 148 18.48 -17.01 -10.58
CA ASP A 148 18.21 -17.60 -11.89
C ASP A 148 16.69 -17.82 -12.13
N TRP A 149 16.28 -18.24 -13.33
CA TRP A 149 14.87 -18.47 -13.64
C TRP A 149 14.26 -19.67 -12.90
N ILE A 150 15.09 -20.60 -12.46
CA ILE A 150 14.65 -21.74 -11.64
C ILE A 150 14.40 -21.28 -10.21
N ALA A 151 15.30 -20.45 -9.66
CA ALA A 151 15.09 -19.78 -8.37
C ALA A 151 13.81 -18.91 -8.37
N PHE A 152 13.53 -18.21 -9.50
CA PHE A 152 12.27 -17.49 -9.71
C PHE A 152 11.06 -18.42 -9.52
N LEU A 153 11.03 -19.59 -10.20
CA LEU A 153 9.91 -20.53 -10.09
C LEU A 153 9.79 -21.15 -8.70
N ILE A 154 10.90 -21.52 -8.08
CA ILE A 154 10.94 -22.01 -6.70
C ILE A 154 10.34 -20.95 -5.75
N THR A 155 10.78 -19.71 -5.87
CA THR A 155 10.25 -18.59 -5.09
C THR A 155 8.74 -18.45 -5.29
N ALA A 156 8.28 -18.54 -6.54
CA ALA A 156 6.85 -18.44 -6.85
C ALA A 156 6.03 -19.53 -6.17
N ILE A 157 6.52 -20.77 -6.16
CA ILE A 157 5.84 -21.90 -5.50
C ILE A 157 5.82 -21.71 -3.97
N CYS A 158 6.97 -21.39 -3.37
CA CYS A 158 7.06 -21.16 -1.92
C CYS A 158 6.14 -20.03 -1.47
N THR A 159 6.12 -18.93 -2.22
CA THR A 159 5.25 -17.78 -1.94
C THR A 159 3.78 -18.14 -2.11
N PHE A 160 3.40 -18.89 -3.15
CA PHE A 160 2.01 -19.34 -3.32
C PHE A 160 1.52 -20.14 -2.11
N VAL A 161 2.31 -21.09 -1.64
CA VAL A 161 1.98 -21.90 -0.45
C VAL A 161 1.87 -21.02 0.79
N GLY A 162 2.85 -20.15 1.03
CA GLY A 162 2.83 -19.24 2.18
C GLY A 162 1.66 -18.26 2.15
N PHE A 163 1.34 -17.68 1.00
CA PHE A 163 0.20 -16.78 0.84
C PHE A 163 -1.12 -17.49 1.16
N ARG A 164 -1.30 -18.73 0.68
CA ARG A 164 -2.48 -19.53 0.98
C ARG A 164 -2.56 -19.94 2.44
N THR A 165 -1.43 -20.29 3.05
CA THR A 165 -1.35 -20.58 4.50
C THR A 165 -1.76 -19.35 5.32
N ARG A 166 -1.22 -18.17 5.00
CA ARG A 166 -1.60 -16.92 5.68
C ARG A 166 -3.10 -16.66 5.58
N ALA A 167 -3.67 -16.81 4.38
CA ALA A 167 -5.11 -16.61 4.18
C ALA A 167 -5.93 -17.56 5.05
N ARG A 168 -5.56 -18.85 5.08
CA ARG A 168 -6.20 -19.87 5.94
C ARG A 168 -6.07 -19.55 7.43
N CYS A 169 -4.91 -19.14 7.89
CA CYS A 169 -4.70 -18.73 9.28
C CYS A 169 -5.66 -17.60 9.68
N ILE A 170 -5.83 -16.60 8.82
CA ILE A 170 -6.77 -15.49 9.06
C ILE A 170 -8.23 -15.98 9.06
N GLU A 171 -8.61 -16.89 8.15
CA GLU A 171 -9.95 -17.50 8.12
C GLU A 171 -10.25 -18.28 9.40
N PHE A 172 -9.25 -18.94 10.01
CA PHE A 172 -9.36 -19.61 11.32
C PHE A 172 -9.34 -18.64 12.52
N GLY A 173 -9.32 -17.34 12.31
CA GLY A 173 -9.33 -16.32 13.37
C GLY A 173 -7.97 -16.11 14.05
N ILE A 174 -6.87 -16.62 13.48
CA ILE A 174 -5.52 -16.38 14.01
C ILE A 174 -5.16 -14.91 13.78
N ASN A 175 -4.53 -14.28 14.77
CA ASN A 175 -4.07 -12.90 14.69
C ASN A 175 -3.19 -12.68 13.46
N VAL A 176 -3.32 -11.49 12.85
CA VAL A 176 -2.63 -11.12 11.60
C VAL A 176 -1.11 -11.27 11.72
N TYR A 177 -0.50 -10.85 12.83
CA TYR A 177 0.96 -10.92 13.02
C TYR A 177 1.45 -12.36 13.20
N MET A 178 0.68 -13.21 13.90
CA MET A 178 0.96 -14.64 14.00
C MET A 178 0.81 -15.35 12.65
N SER A 179 -0.22 -15.00 11.88
CA SER A 179 -0.43 -15.52 10.52
C SER A 179 0.75 -15.17 9.59
N ILE A 180 1.32 -13.98 9.76
CA ILE A 180 2.53 -13.52 9.08
C ILE A 180 3.73 -14.39 9.48
N ALA A 181 3.96 -14.59 10.78
CA ALA A 181 5.08 -15.36 11.29
C ALA A 181 5.01 -16.83 10.82
N ILE A 182 3.86 -17.48 10.92
CA ILE A 182 3.64 -18.85 10.44
C ILE A 182 3.91 -18.96 8.93
N SER A 183 3.41 -18.01 8.18
CA SER A 183 3.60 -17.99 6.73
C SER A 183 5.05 -17.78 6.34
N ALA A 184 5.76 -16.84 6.99
CA ALA A 184 7.18 -16.59 6.76
C ALA A 184 8.03 -17.82 7.12
N PHE A 185 7.74 -18.45 8.26
CA PHE A 185 8.37 -19.69 8.68
C PHE A 185 8.24 -20.78 7.60
N LEU A 186 7.03 -21.04 7.15
CA LEU A 186 6.76 -22.07 6.16
C LEU A 186 7.45 -21.77 4.82
N CYS A 187 7.38 -20.53 4.33
CA CYS A 187 8.06 -20.12 3.10
C CYS A 187 9.58 -20.37 3.19
N THR A 188 10.20 -19.99 4.32
CA THR A 188 11.64 -20.15 4.53
C THR A 188 12.03 -21.62 4.58
N CYS A 189 11.27 -22.46 5.28
CA CYS A 189 11.51 -23.91 5.32
C CYS A 189 11.40 -24.56 3.94
N LEU A 190 10.38 -24.20 3.16
CA LEU A 190 10.19 -24.70 1.80
C LEU A 190 11.31 -24.24 0.86
N ALA A 191 11.66 -22.95 0.89
CA ALA A 191 12.76 -22.42 0.07
C ALA A 191 14.07 -23.11 0.37
N TYR A 192 14.35 -23.38 1.67
CA TYR A 192 15.52 -24.15 2.06
C TYR A 192 15.46 -25.61 1.57
N ALA A 193 14.34 -26.29 1.71
CA ALA A 193 14.19 -27.66 1.21
C ALA A 193 14.48 -27.75 -0.29
N PHE A 194 14.01 -26.76 -1.08
CA PHE A 194 14.33 -26.69 -2.51
C PHE A 194 15.81 -26.38 -2.81
N SER A 195 16.57 -25.78 -1.89
CA SER A 195 17.99 -25.51 -2.11
C SER A 195 18.82 -26.79 -2.30
N PHE A 196 18.35 -27.92 -1.78
CA PHE A 196 19.00 -29.25 -1.96
C PHE A 196 18.64 -29.94 -3.26
N SER A 197 17.69 -29.39 -4.05
CA SER A 197 17.26 -30.04 -5.30
C SER A 197 18.33 -30.07 -6.40
N GLY A 198 19.36 -29.21 -6.27
CA GLY A 198 20.40 -29.07 -7.30
C GLY A 198 19.93 -28.49 -8.62
N LEU A 199 18.64 -28.04 -8.71
CA LEU A 199 18.04 -27.56 -9.95
C LEU A 199 18.49 -26.11 -10.30
N SER A 200 18.77 -25.29 -9.29
CA SER A 200 19.09 -23.86 -9.46
C SER A 200 20.58 -23.60 -9.24
N SER A 201 21.16 -22.74 -10.08
CA SER A 201 22.53 -22.22 -9.88
C SER A 201 22.62 -21.21 -8.72
N THR A 202 21.48 -20.67 -8.28
CA THR A 202 21.36 -19.70 -7.19
C THR A 202 20.37 -20.18 -6.11
N PRO A 203 20.64 -21.35 -5.46
CA PRO A 203 19.66 -22.08 -4.67
C PRO A 203 19.17 -21.38 -3.41
N TYR A 204 19.93 -20.39 -2.89
CA TYR A 204 19.58 -19.64 -1.67
C TYR A 204 18.83 -18.33 -1.94
N HIS A 205 18.77 -17.82 -3.18
CA HIS A 205 18.03 -16.58 -3.51
C HIS A 205 16.53 -16.63 -3.19
N PRO A 206 15.85 -17.79 -3.31
CA PRO A 206 14.46 -17.92 -2.87
C PRO A 206 14.23 -17.56 -1.41
N LEU A 207 15.21 -17.80 -0.51
CA LEU A 207 15.14 -17.43 0.91
C LEU A 207 15.00 -15.90 1.12
N LEU A 208 15.59 -15.10 0.21
CA LEU A 208 15.49 -13.64 0.29
C LEU A 208 14.13 -13.11 -0.15
N ALA A 209 13.50 -13.78 -1.12
CA ALA A 209 12.37 -13.20 -1.85
C ALA A 209 11.00 -13.83 -1.52
N CYS A 210 10.96 -15.09 -1.06
CA CYS A 210 9.70 -15.83 -0.90
C CYS A 210 8.74 -15.22 0.15
N THR A 211 9.24 -14.40 1.07
CA THR A 211 8.46 -13.74 2.12
C THR A 211 8.09 -12.29 1.80
N LEU A 212 8.61 -11.70 0.70
CA LEU A 212 8.47 -10.26 0.42
C LEU A 212 7.03 -9.78 0.15
N TYR A 213 6.11 -10.68 -0.18
CA TYR A 213 4.68 -10.33 -0.28
C TYR A 213 4.07 -9.90 1.07
N ILE A 214 4.73 -10.21 2.19
CA ILE A 214 4.33 -9.83 3.54
C ILE A 214 4.68 -8.38 3.83
N VAL A 215 5.73 -7.86 3.21
CA VAL A 215 6.18 -6.48 3.42
C VAL A 215 5.06 -5.49 3.10
N PRO A 216 4.65 -4.68 4.08
CA PRO A 216 3.48 -3.81 3.95
C PRO A 216 3.79 -2.53 3.15
N GLY A 217 4.06 -2.66 1.83
CA GLY A 217 4.52 -1.56 0.99
C GLY A 217 3.57 -0.38 0.92
N VAL A 218 2.24 -0.59 0.84
CA VAL A 218 1.24 0.49 0.84
C VAL A 218 1.21 1.23 2.18
N PRO A 219 1.10 0.55 3.34
CA PRO A 219 1.23 1.21 4.64
C PRO A 219 2.55 1.97 4.83
N LEU A 220 3.67 1.44 4.27
CA LEU A 220 4.99 2.09 4.32
C LEU A 220 5.02 3.43 3.59
N ILE A 221 4.40 3.53 2.42
CA ILE A 221 4.32 4.79 1.68
C ILE A 221 3.33 5.72 2.36
N ASN A 222 2.15 5.23 2.73
CA ASN A 222 1.09 6.04 3.31
C ASN A 222 1.48 6.65 4.67
N PHE A 223 2.30 5.98 5.52
CA PHE A 223 2.68 6.60 6.79
C PHE A 223 3.57 7.81 6.60
N VAL A 224 4.47 7.77 5.60
CA VAL A 224 5.32 8.93 5.27
C VAL A 224 4.48 10.04 4.64
N ASP A 225 3.56 9.69 3.72
CA ASP A 225 2.63 10.66 3.11
C ASP A 225 1.77 11.34 4.19
N ASP A 226 1.24 10.58 5.17
CA ASP A 226 0.46 11.12 6.28
C ASP A 226 1.31 12.08 7.15
N MET A 227 2.59 11.75 7.40
CA MET A 227 3.48 12.63 8.14
C MET A 227 3.78 13.93 7.38
N ILE A 228 4.01 13.85 6.07
CA ILE A 228 4.24 15.01 5.20
C ILE A 228 3.01 15.92 5.15
N ASP A 229 1.81 15.34 5.09
CA ASP A 229 0.53 16.05 5.07
C ASP A 229 0.06 16.46 6.50
N ASN A 230 0.93 16.38 7.53
CA ASN A 230 0.70 16.77 8.93
C ASN A 230 -0.33 15.91 9.70
N HIS A 231 -0.64 14.70 9.23
CA HIS A 231 -1.47 13.72 9.94
C HIS A 231 -0.61 12.82 10.84
N LEU A 232 0.17 13.42 11.76
CA LEU A 232 1.23 12.74 12.52
C LEU A 232 0.74 11.51 13.30
N LEU A 233 -0.40 11.60 14.00
CA LEU A 233 -0.92 10.50 14.82
C LEU A 233 -1.29 9.27 13.98
N VAL A 234 -1.90 9.47 12.82
CA VAL A 234 -2.22 8.38 11.89
C VAL A 234 -0.95 7.80 11.30
N GLY A 235 -0.01 8.65 10.88
CA GLY A 235 1.30 8.24 10.37
C GLY A 235 2.06 7.38 11.36
N ILE A 236 2.19 7.81 12.63
CA ILE A 236 2.86 7.04 13.69
C ILE A 236 2.18 5.68 13.91
N THR A 237 0.84 5.66 13.97
CA THR A 237 0.11 4.40 14.17
C THR A 237 0.30 3.43 13.00
N ARG A 238 0.31 3.93 11.76
CA ARG A 238 0.64 3.12 10.57
C ARG A 238 2.07 2.61 10.60
N ALA A 239 3.03 3.45 11.00
CA ALA A 239 4.43 3.05 11.16
C ALA A 239 4.57 1.93 12.20
N ALA A 240 3.95 2.07 13.37
CA ALA A 240 3.98 1.05 14.42
C ALA A 240 3.37 -0.29 13.93
N ASN A 241 2.22 -0.25 13.26
CA ASN A 241 1.61 -1.44 12.66
C ASN A 241 2.54 -2.10 11.63
N THR A 242 3.21 -1.30 10.81
CA THR A 242 4.17 -1.78 9.80
C THR A 242 5.37 -2.47 10.45
N VAL A 243 5.93 -1.88 11.51
CA VAL A 243 7.03 -2.49 12.29
C VAL A 243 6.60 -3.83 12.88
N MET A 244 5.39 -3.93 13.43
CA MET A 244 4.85 -5.19 13.96
C MET A 244 4.69 -6.27 12.86
N MET A 245 4.27 -5.90 11.65
CA MET A 245 4.15 -6.83 10.52
C MET A 245 5.52 -7.35 10.08
N VAL A 246 6.51 -6.46 9.93
CA VAL A 246 7.89 -6.84 9.56
C VAL A 246 8.55 -7.62 10.69
N GLY A 247 8.27 -7.29 11.95
CA GLY A 247 8.71 -8.04 13.13
C GLY A 247 8.20 -9.47 13.14
N GLY A 248 6.91 -9.67 12.89
CA GLY A 248 6.32 -11.01 12.73
C GLY A 248 6.98 -11.82 11.61
N MET A 249 7.25 -11.18 10.46
CA MET A 249 7.97 -11.80 9.34
C MET A 249 9.41 -12.19 9.76
N ALA A 250 10.16 -11.27 10.36
CA ALA A 250 11.53 -11.52 10.80
C ALA A 250 11.60 -12.64 11.85
N PHE A 251 10.63 -12.67 12.78
CA PHE A 251 10.53 -13.75 13.77
C PHE A 251 10.29 -15.11 13.10
N GLY A 252 9.35 -15.18 12.13
CA GLY A 252 9.10 -16.42 11.40
C GLY A 252 10.33 -16.94 10.63
N ILE A 253 11.06 -16.03 9.96
CA ILE A 253 12.32 -16.35 9.27
C ILE A 253 13.38 -16.81 10.29
N ALA A 254 13.57 -16.06 11.39
CA ALA A 254 14.55 -16.40 12.43
C ALA A 254 14.30 -17.79 13.02
N PHE A 255 13.04 -18.10 13.33
CA PHE A 255 12.67 -19.40 13.88
C PHE A 255 12.93 -20.54 12.89
N ALA A 256 12.61 -20.32 11.59
CA ALA A 256 12.95 -21.29 10.55
C ALA A 256 14.47 -21.51 10.45
N LEU A 257 15.26 -20.44 10.35
CA LEU A 257 16.72 -20.55 10.24
C LEU A 257 17.33 -21.26 11.46
N ARG A 258 16.87 -20.95 12.69
CA ARG A 258 17.32 -21.63 13.90
C ARG A 258 17.04 -23.13 13.90
N LEU A 259 15.87 -23.54 13.42
CA LEU A 259 15.53 -24.94 13.26
C LEU A 259 16.42 -25.62 12.21
N LEU A 260 16.68 -24.93 11.10
CA LEU A 260 17.46 -25.43 9.97
C LEU A 260 18.97 -25.50 10.27
N VAL A 261 19.51 -24.65 11.17
CA VAL A 261 20.90 -24.73 11.64
C VAL A 261 21.21 -26.09 12.32
N MET A 262 20.18 -26.75 12.85
CA MET A 262 20.35 -28.12 13.40
C MET A 262 20.72 -29.13 12.31
N SER A 263 20.38 -28.90 11.07
CA SER A 263 20.70 -29.76 9.91
C SER A 263 21.84 -29.20 9.05
N ASP A 264 22.06 -27.89 9.01
CA ASP A 264 23.15 -27.22 8.28
C ASP A 264 23.66 -26.01 9.07
N VAL A 265 24.79 -26.18 9.78
CA VAL A 265 25.41 -25.14 10.62
C VAL A 265 25.82 -23.90 9.80
N THR A 266 26.02 -24.05 8.48
CA THR A 266 26.51 -22.97 7.59
C THR A 266 25.40 -22.10 7.05
N ILE A 267 24.13 -22.42 7.30
CA ILE A 267 22.99 -21.71 6.68
C ILE A 267 22.92 -20.23 7.09
N ASP A 268 23.19 -19.91 8.35
CA ASP A 268 23.20 -18.50 8.83
C ASP A 268 24.27 -17.69 8.08
N GLN A 269 25.43 -18.26 7.84
CA GLN A 269 26.50 -17.62 7.08
C GLN A 269 26.12 -17.49 5.61
N LYS A 270 25.65 -18.55 4.97
CA LYS A 270 25.16 -18.53 3.59
C LYS A 270 24.06 -17.47 3.38
N PHE A 271 23.14 -17.34 4.33
CA PHE A 271 22.06 -16.37 4.27
C PHE A 271 22.55 -14.92 4.46
N SER A 272 23.53 -14.70 5.35
CA SER A 272 24.09 -13.35 5.59
C SER A 272 24.98 -12.87 4.45
N GLU A 273 25.71 -13.78 3.80
CA GLU A 273 26.61 -13.49 2.67
C GLU A 273 25.90 -13.33 1.33
N LEU A 274 24.60 -13.68 1.23
CA LEU A 274 23.84 -13.53 -0.01
C LEU A 274 23.88 -12.08 -0.51
N SER A 275 24.52 -11.88 -1.65
CA SER A 275 24.55 -10.60 -2.33
C SER A 275 23.20 -10.29 -2.97
N MET A 276 22.75 -9.03 -2.85
CA MET A 276 21.61 -8.51 -3.57
C MET A 276 22.05 -7.63 -4.75
N VAL A 277 23.33 -7.71 -5.13
CA VAL A 277 23.84 -6.97 -6.27
C VAL A 277 23.51 -7.73 -7.54
N PRO A 278 22.58 -7.25 -8.34
CA PRO A 278 22.22 -7.92 -9.56
C PRO A 278 23.31 -7.70 -10.63
N HIS A 279 23.59 -8.73 -11.39
CA HIS A 279 24.55 -8.72 -12.51
C HIS A 279 23.86 -8.90 -13.87
N ASP A 280 22.54 -8.81 -13.90
CA ASP A 280 21.74 -9.05 -15.10
C ASP A 280 21.67 -7.83 -16.03
N ALA A 281 21.44 -8.07 -17.30
CA ALA A 281 21.18 -7.02 -18.28
C ALA A 281 19.86 -6.28 -17.99
N TYR A 282 19.75 -5.00 -18.39
CA TYR A 282 18.59 -4.15 -18.14
C TYR A 282 17.25 -4.72 -18.61
N TRP A 283 17.23 -5.52 -19.70
CA TRP A 283 16.01 -6.17 -20.15
C TRP A 283 15.47 -7.19 -19.15
N VAL A 284 16.37 -7.86 -18.39
CA VAL A 284 15.97 -8.80 -17.32
C VAL A 284 15.35 -8.04 -16.17
N TYR A 285 15.93 -6.89 -15.77
CA TYR A 285 15.33 -6.01 -14.77
C TYR A 285 13.95 -5.52 -15.20
N ALA A 286 13.81 -5.12 -16.48
CA ALA A 286 12.55 -4.66 -17.02
C ALA A 286 11.45 -5.73 -16.92
N VAL A 287 11.76 -6.96 -17.37
CA VAL A 287 10.81 -8.09 -17.28
C VAL A 287 10.48 -8.44 -15.84
N ALA A 288 11.49 -8.56 -14.97
CA ALA A 288 11.28 -8.90 -13.55
C ALA A 288 10.49 -7.83 -12.81
N ALA A 289 10.78 -6.55 -13.07
CA ALA A 289 10.04 -5.43 -12.48
C ALA A 289 8.58 -5.37 -12.95
N ALA A 290 8.33 -5.62 -14.25
CA ALA A 290 6.99 -5.70 -14.80
C ALA A 290 6.16 -6.80 -14.12
N ILE A 291 6.73 -8.01 -13.99
CA ILE A 291 6.08 -9.14 -13.33
C ILE A 291 5.81 -8.81 -11.85
N ALA A 292 6.80 -8.26 -11.14
CA ALA A 292 6.64 -7.89 -9.74
C ALA A 292 5.54 -6.83 -9.55
N ALA A 293 5.56 -5.76 -10.34
CA ALA A 293 4.57 -4.68 -10.24
C ALA A 293 3.15 -5.16 -10.56
N MET A 294 2.97 -5.96 -11.64
CA MET A 294 1.67 -6.52 -12.00
C MET A 294 1.15 -7.48 -10.92
N GLY A 295 2.00 -8.32 -10.37
CA GLY A 295 1.60 -9.25 -9.32
C GLY A 295 1.13 -8.52 -8.06
N PHE A 296 1.83 -7.50 -7.60
CA PHE A 296 1.36 -6.64 -6.49
C PHE A 296 0.09 -5.85 -6.83
N ALA A 297 -0.08 -5.41 -8.08
CA ALA A 297 -1.31 -4.76 -8.52
C ALA A 297 -2.54 -5.68 -8.35
N THR A 298 -2.40 -6.99 -8.53
CA THR A 298 -3.50 -7.94 -8.27
C THR A 298 -3.82 -8.07 -6.79
N ILE A 299 -2.80 -8.08 -5.90
CA ILE A 299 -2.99 -8.06 -4.44
C ILE A 299 -3.78 -6.81 -4.02
N PHE A 300 -3.45 -5.66 -4.61
CA PHE A 300 -4.07 -4.37 -4.32
C PHE A 300 -5.42 -4.17 -5.03
N ASN A 301 -5.90 -5.18 -5.73
CA ASN A 301 -7.16 -5.15 -6.47
C ASN A 301 -7.24 -4.00 -7.47
N VAL A 302 -6.17 -3.77 -8.23
CA VAL A 302 -6.15 -2.80 -9.33
C VAL A 302 -6.97 -3.33 -10.51
N GLN A 303 -7.64 -2.46 -11.25
CA GLN A 303 -8.43 -2.82 -12.44
C GLN A 303 -7.58 -3.55 -13.48
N ARG A 304 -8.09 -4.63 -14.06
CA ARG A 304 -7.36 -5.45 -15.07
C ARG A 304 -6.80 -4.63 -16.22
N ARG A 305 -7.56 -3.63 -16.70
CA ARG A 305 -7.15 -2.73 -17.79
C ARG A 305 -5.94 -1.85 -17.47
N LEU A 306 -5.57 -1.71 -16.18
CA LEU A 306 -4.46 -0.87 -15.73
C LEU A 306 -3.19 -1.67 -15.44
N LEU A 307 -3.22 -3.00 -15.50
CA LEU A 307 -2.06 -3.83 -15.18
C LEU A 307 -0.85 -3.54 -16.07
N TRP A 308 -1.06 -3.31 -17.36
CA TRP A 308 0.01 -2.98 -18.29
C TRP A 308 0.64 -1.60 -17.98
N VAL A 309 -0.18 -0.62 -17.54
CA VAL A 309 0.33 0.70 -17.14
C VAL A 309 1.21 0.57 -15.90
N VAL A 310 0.78 -0.24 -14.93
CA VAL A 310 1.56 -0.55 -13.72
C VAL A 310 2.85 -1.29 -14.08
N ALA A 311 2.80 -2.23 -15.04
CA ALA A 311 4.00 -2.92 -15.52
C ALA A 311 5.03 -1.95 -16.10
N VAL A 312 4.60 -1.05 -17.00
CA VAL A 312 5.48 0.00 -17.56
C VAL A 312 6.02 0.92 -16.45
N GLY A 313 5.17 1.31 -15.49
CA GLY A 313 5.60 2.07 -14.32
C GLY A 313 6.67 1.35 -13.51
N GLY A 314 6.52 0.04 -13.29
CA GLY A 314 7.52 -0.79 -12.60
C GLY A 314 8.85 -0.87 -13.34
N ILE A 315 8.81 -1.01 -14.67
CA ILE A 315 10.02 -0.96 -15.51
C ILE A 315 10.75 0.37 -15.33
N ILE A 316 10.04 1.48 -15.48
CA ILE A 316 10.61 2.83 -15.33
C ILE A 316 11.22 3.00 -13.95
N ALA A 317 10.49 2.62 -12.89
CA ALA A 317 10.93 2.74 -11.51
C ALA A 317 12.27 2.02 -11.27
N VAL A 318 12.31 0.73 -11.57
CA VAL A 318 13.47 -0.13 -11.27
C VAL A 318 14.66 0.19 -12.18
N CYS A 319 14.44 0.37 -13.49
CA CYS A 319 15.53 0.68 -14.41
C CYS A 319 16.15 2.05 -14.09
N THR A 320 15.34 3.07 -13.77
CA THR A 320 15.85 4.38 -13.34
C THR A 320 16.64 4.27 -12.05
N ARG A 321 16.10 3.55 -11.02
CA ARG A 321 16.81 3.32 -9.77
C ARG A 321 18.16 2.66 -10.00
N ASN A 322 18.20 1.60 -10.80
CA ASN A 322 19.42 0.85 -11.06
C ASN A 322 20.44 1.68 -11.85
N PHE A 323 19.98 2.45 -12.84
CA PHE A 323 20.84 3.37 -13.58
C PHE A 323 21.49 4.42 -12.67
N VAL A 324 20.72 5.08 -11.83
CA VAL A 324 21.22 6.08 -10.89
C VAL A 324 22.14 5.46 -9.81
N ASN A 325 21.82 4.23 -9.37
CA ASN A 325 22.58 3.53 -8.34
C ASN A 325 23.90 2.97 -8.88
N PHE A 326 23.90 2.29 -10.02
CA PHE A 326 25.06 1.53 -10.51
C PHE A 326 25.89 2.32 -11.53
N GLU A 327 25.26 2.96 -12.52
CA GLU A 327 25.97 3.68 -13.58
C GLU A 327 26.45 5.07 -13.11
N LEU A 328 25.58 5.80 -12.37
CA LEU A 328 25.93 7.12 -11.87
C LEU A 328 26.57 7.11 -10.46
N GLY A 329 26.52 5.98 -9.75
CA GLY A 329 27.16 5.81 -8.44
C GLY A 329 26.52 6.58 -7.28
N TYR A 330 25.31 7.14 -7.44
CA TYR A 330 24.63 7.93 -6.38
C TYR A 330 24.00 7.09 -5.26
N GLY A 331 24.04 5.76 -5.39
CA GLY A 331 23.52 4.84 -4.37
C GLY A 331 22.01 4.61 -4.44
N PRO A 332 21.52 3.60 -3.68
CA PRO A 332 20.14 3.11 -3.78
C PRO A 332 19.10 4.10 -3.24
N VAL A 333 19.47 4.98 -2.32
CA VAL A 333 18.58 5.98 -1.71
C VAL A 333 18.15 7.01 -2.74
N ILE A 334 19.13 7.66 -3.40
CA ILE A 334 18.89 8.66 -4.45
C ILE A 334 18.26 7.99 -5.67
N GLY A 335 18.74 6.79 -6.04
CA GLY A 335 18.17 6.02 -7.13
C GLY A 335 16.68 5.72 -6.92
N SER A 336 16.27 5.37 -5.71
CA SER A 336 14.86 5.11 -5.39
C SER A 336 14.01 6.38 -5.47
N PHE A 337 14.52 7.52 -5.00
CA PHE A 337 13.84 8.80 -5.17
C PHE A 337 13.59 9.11 -6.64
N MET A 338 14.64 9.03 -7.48
CA MET A 338 14.55 9.36 -8.90
C MET A 338 13.62 8.41 -9.66
N GLY A 339 13.67 7.10 -9.37
CA GLY A 339 12.74 6.12 -9.95
C GLY A 339 11.28 6.43 -9.63
N CYS A 340 10.97 6.73 -8.37
CA CYS A 340 9.62 7.10 -7.94
C CYS A 340 9.18 8.46 -8.51
N PHE A 341 10.09 9.43 -8.56
CA PHE A 341 9.81 10.76 -9.10
C PHE A 341 9.38 10.70 -10.57
N PHE A 342 10.12 9.99 -11.41
CA PHE A 342 9.77 9.87 -12.84
C PHE A 342 8.46 9.11 -13.05
N VAL A 343 8.23 8.01 -12.33
CA VAL A 343 6.95 7.29 -12.40
C VAL A 343 5.80 8.19 -11.98
N SER A 344 5.96 8.93 -10.89
CA SER A 344 4.90 9.83 -10.38
C SER A 344 4.66 11.01 -11.33
N LEU A 345 5.71 11.56 -11.92
CA LEU A 345 5.61 12.64 -12.90
C LEU A 345 4.82 12.19 -14.14
N ILE A 346 5.10 11.00 -14.65
CA ILE A 346 4.36 10.42 -15.78
C ILE A 346 2.92 10.12 -15.35
N ALA A 347 2.73 9.50 -14.19
CA ALA A 347 1.40 9.13 -13.70
C ALA A 347 0.47 10.33 -13.53
N VAL A 348 0.97 11.47 -13.04
CA VAL A 348 0.19 12.72 -12.91
C VAL A 348 -0.36 13.17 -14.27
N ASN A 349 0.42 13.04 -15.33
CA ASN A 349 -0.01 13.43 -16.67
C ASN A 349 -0.97 12.41 -17.32
N VAL A 350 -0.75 11.12 -17.05
CA VAL A 350 -1.48 10.02 -17.70
C VAL A 350 -2.81 9.70 -16.97
N VAL A 351 -2.93 10.05 -15.71
CA VAL A 351 -4.09 9.72 -14.85
C VAL A 351 -5.42 10.21 -15.43
N HIS A 352 -5.41 11.31 -16.18
CA HIS A 352 -6.61 11.86 -16.82
C HIS A 352 -7.18 10.94 -17.90
N TRP A 353 -6.34 10.17 -18.59
CA TRP A 353 -6.77 9.24 -19.63
C TRP A 353 -7.49 8.02 -19.06
N PHE A 354 -7.14 7.62 -17.83
CA PHE A 354 -7.71 6.44 -17.18
C PHE A 354 -8.81 6.75 -16.15
N TYR A 355 -9.00 8.03 -15.83
CA TYR A 355 -9.97 8.47 -14.83
C TYR A 355 -9.83 7.73 -13.48
N VAL A 356 -8.61 7.57 -12.99
CA VAL A 356 -8.30 6.93 -11.70
C VAL A 356 -7.42 7.84 -10.84
N PRO A 357 -7.45 7.70 -9.53
CA PRO A 357 -6.49 8.40 -8.67
C PRO A 357 -5.06 7.98 -8.97
N TYR A 358 -4.10 8.92 -8.96
CA TYR A 358 -2.71 8.66 -9.34
C TYR A 358 -2.04 7.55 -8.49
N HIS A 359 -2.36 7.44 -7.19
CA HIS A 359 -1.83 6.38 -6.31
C HIS A 359 -2.17 4.96 -6.79
N VAL A 360 -3.28 4.78 -7.52
CA VAL A 360 -3.66 3.48 -8.08
C VAL A 360 -2.65 3.00 -9.12
N LEU A 361 -1.98 3.93 -9.79
CA LEU A 361 -0.94 3.64 -10.77
C LEU A 361 0.46 3.65 -10.12
N THR A 362 0.76 4.66 -9.31
CA THR A 362 2.11 4.86 -8.78
C THR A 362 2.49 3.85 -7.72
N ILE A 363 1.62 3.59 -6.73
CA ILE A 363 1.99 2.71 -5.61
C ILE A 363 2.37 1.30 -6.08
N PRO A 364 1.55 0.56 -6.87
CA PRO A 364 1.95 -0.77 -7.33
C PRO A 364 3.22 -0.75 -8.18
N SER A 365 3.44 0.32 -8.97
CA SER A 365 4.62 0.47 -9.82
C SER A 365 5.92 0.62 -9.03
N VAL A 366 5.89 1.26 -7.86
CA VAL A 366 7.10 1.50 -7.06
C VAL A 366 7.37 0.41 -6.02
N ILE A 367 6.40 -0.49 -5.77
CA ILE A 367 6.59 -1.61 -4.82
C ILE A 367 7.86 -2.43 -5.07
N PRO A 368 8.28 -2.72 -6.33
CA PRO A 368 9.52 -3.46 -6.56
C PRO A 368 10.79 -2.80 -6.02
N MET A 369 10.72 -1.53 -5.62
CA MET A 369 11.85 -0.80 -5.01
C MET A 369 11.82 -0.78 -3.49
N VAL A 370 10.73 -1.22 -2.84
CA VAL A 370 10.61 -1.25 -1.37
C VAL A 370 11.69 -2.16 -0.78
N PRO A 371 12.49 -1.66 0.20
CA PRO A 371 13.68 -2.35 0.70
C PRO A 371 13.32 -3.45 1.72
N GLY A 372 12.43 -4.37 1.36
CA GLY A 372 11.91 -5.40 2.26
C GLY A 372 13.01 -6.29 2.86
N VAL A 373 14.03 -6.64 2.07
CA VAL A 373 15.16 -7.45 2.53
C VAL A 373 15.97 -6.72 3.60
N LEU A 374 16.27 -5.43 3.43
CA LEU A 374 16.97 -4.64 4.43
C LEU A 374 16.19 -4.52 5.73
N MET A 375 14.85 -4.37 5.62
CA MET A 375 13.97 -4.28 6.79
C MET A 375 14.02 -5.54 7.65
N TYR A 376 13.76 -6.71 7.08
CA TYR A 376 13.75 -7.93 7.87
C TYR A 376 15.17 -8.34 8.31
N ARG A 377 16.21 -8.08 7.51
CA ARG A 377 17.60 -8.30 7.92
C ARG A 377 18.02 -7.45 9.10
N SER A 378 17.60 -6.19 9.16
CA SER A 378 17.80 -5.33 10.32
C SER A 378 17.21 -5.96 11.59
N LEU A 379 15.94 -6.38 11.53
CA LEU A 379 15.27 -7.00 12.68
C LEU A 379 15.83 -8.39 13.01
N LEU A 380 16.22 -9.16 12.00
CA LEU A 380 16.85 -10.47 12.18
C LEU A 380 18.21 -10.34 12.90
N ALA A 381 19.00 -9.35 12.52
CA ALA A 381 20.26 -9.05 13.18
C ALA A 381 20.04 -8.62 14.65
N LEU A 382 18.98 -7.86 14.95
CA LEU A 382 18.60 -7.53 16.33
C LEU A 382 18.16 -8.75 17.13
N ILE A 383 17.38 -9.67 16.55
CA ILE A 383 16.93 -10.91 17.20
C ILE A 383 18.13 -11.85 17.52
N ASN A 384 19.11 -11.89 16.62
CA ASN A 384 20.29 -12.77 16.75
C ASN A 384 21.47 -12.12 17.46
N MET A 385 21.34 -10.88 17.92
CA MET A 385 22.42 -10.09 18.49
C MET A 385 23.07 -10.78 19.72
N ARG A 386 24.37 -11.04 19.64
CA ARG A 386 25.18 -11.63 20.70
C ARG A 386 26.08 -10.60 21.40
N GLY A 387 25.88 -9.32 21.14
CA GLY A 387 26.67 -8.23 21.71
C GLY A 387 27.96 -7.92 20.96
N VAL A 388 28.18 -8.50 19.79
CA VAL A 388 29.31 -8.17 18.92
C VAL A 388 29.04 -6.86 18.19
N VAL A 389 29.99 -5.90 18.24
CA VAL A 389 29.84 -4.56 17.64
C VAL A 389 29.48 -4.64 16.17
N GLY A 390 30.02 -5.58 15.40
CA GLY A 390 29.73 -5.77 13.99
C GLY A 390 28.26 -6.11 13.71
N GLU A 391 27.62 -6.95 14.55
CA GLU A 391 26.20 -7.31 14.42
C GLU A 391 25.30 -6.12 14.69
N VAL A 392 25.64 -5.32 15.71
CA VAL A 392 24.92 -4.07 16.04
C VAL A 392 25.00 -3.10 14.88
N THR A 393 26.21 -2.86 14.35
CA THR A 393 26.44 -1.96 13.22
C THR A 393 25.66 -2.40 11.98
N LEU A 394 25.64 -3.69 11.68
CA LEU A 394 24.88 -4.24 10.54
C LEU A 394 23.37 -4.05 10.71
N ALA A 395 22.84 -4.32 11.92
CA ALA A 395 21.42 -4.12 12.22
C ALA A 395 21.00 -2.66 12.01
N PHE A 396 21.73 -1.73 12.60
CA PHE A 396 21.45 -0.30 12.48
C PHE A 396 21.64 0.23 11.05
N SER A 397 22.71 -0.18 10.36
CA SER A 397 22.97 0.23 8.96
C SER A 397 21.83 -0.22 8.03
N ASN A 398 21.39 -1.48 8.13
CA ASN A 398 20.25 -1.97 7.34
C ASN A 398 18.96 -1.24 7.70
N GLY A 399 18.71 -0.96 8.98
CA GLY A 399 17.54 -0.24 9.46
C GLY A 399 17.50 1.20 8.93
N ILE A 400 18.58 1.95 9.08
CA ILE A 400 18.70 3.32 8.61
C ILE A 400 18.57 3.40 7.09
N ASN A 401 19.29 2.54 6.35
CA ASN A 401 19.21 2.51 4.90
C ASN A 401 17.80 2.18 4.41
N SER A 402 17.12 1.22 5.05
CA SER A 402 15.73 0.91 4.67
C SER A 402 14.78 2.07 4.95
N ALA A 403 14.93 2.75 6.09
CA ALA A 403 14.12 3.92 6.44
C ALA A 403 14.34 5.08 5.45
N LEU A 404 15.60 5.37 5.08
CA LEU A 404 15.93 6.39 4.10
C LEU A 404 15.38 6.07 2.70
N ILE A 405 15.48 4.81 2.26
CA ILE A 405 14.92 4.39 0.97
C ILE A 405 13.40 4.55 0.97
N ILE A 406 12.70 4.14 2.03
CA ILE A 406 11.24 4.29 2.15
C ILE A 406 10.85 5.75 2.12
N PHE A 407 11.54 6.60 2.87
CA PHE A 407 11.32 8.04 2.89
C PHE A 407 11.52 8.65 1.50
N CYS A 408 12.58 8.28 0.79
CA CYS A 408 12.86 8.72 -0.57
C CYS A 408 11.83 8.21 -1.59
N ILE A 409 11.32 6.99 -1.44
CA ILE A 409 10.21 6.47 -2.26
C ILE A 409 8.96 7.34 -2.07
N ALA A 410 8.56 7.59 -0.83
CA ALA A 410 7.39 8.40 -0.54
C ALA A 410 7.55 9.85 -1.04
N LEU A 411 8.69 10.49 -0.81
CA LEU A 411 8.99 11.81 -1.36
C LEU A 411 8.93 11.83 -2.90
N GLY A 412 9.53 10.82 -3.55
CA GLY A 412 9.50 10.71 -5.01
C GLY A 412 8.09 10.58 -5.57
N VAL A 413 7.20 9.88 -4.85
CA VAL A 413 5.77 9.77 -5.20
C VAL A 413 5.04 11.08 -4.89
N ALA A 414 5.29 11.72 -3.74
CA ALA A 414 4.55 12.88 -3.27
C ALA A 414 4.88 14.17 -4.04
N VAL A 415 6.16 14.43 -4.33
CA VAL A 415 6.64 15.70 -4.88
C VAL A 415 5.94 16.08 -6.21
N PRO A 416 5.90 15.23 -7.26
CA PRO A 416 5.21 15.59 -8.49
C PRO A 416 3.72 15.85 -8.30
N ASN A 417 3.07 15.13 -7.37
CA ASN A 417 1.66 15.31 -7.07
C ASN A 417 1.38 16.63 -6.33
N ILE A 418 2.26 17.06 -5.41
CA ILE A 418 2.13 18.35 -4.73
C ILE A 418 2.23 19.49 -5.76
N PHE A 419 3.20 19.42 -6.67
CA PHE A 419 3.33 20.40 -7.76
C PHE A 419 2.11 20.38 -8.69
N ALA A 420 1.65 19.21 -9.09
CA ALA A 420 0.47 19.09 -9.94
C ALA A 420 -0.79 19.66 -9.29
N ARG A 421 -1.01 19.42 -7.99
CA ARG A 421 -2.13 20.04 -7.25
C ARG A 421 -2.03 21.55 -7.21
N ARG A 422 -0.84 22.09 -7.00
CA ARG A 422 -0.62 23.54 -6.81
C ARG A 422 -0.73 24.32 -8.12
N TYR A 423 -0.26 23.74 -9.24
CA TYR A 423 -0.16 24.43 -10.52
C TYR A 423 -1.19 23.99 -11.56
N ILE A 424 -1.51 22.70 -11.64
CA ILE A 424 -2.38 22.14 -12.67
C ILE A 424 -3.85 22.10 -12.20
N ALA A 425 -4.09 21.84 -10.91
CA ALA A 425 -5.43 21.71 -10.33
C ALA A 425 -5.87 22.91 -9.47
N LYS A 426 -5.26 24.08 -9.67
CA LYS A 426 -5.52 25.30 -8.90
C LYS A 426 -6.98 25.72 -8.91
N ASP A 427 -7.68 25.48 -10.01
CA ASP A 427 -9.08 25.89 -10.20
C ASP A 427 -10.11 24.85 -9.68
N ARG A 428 -9.69 23.64 -9.30
CA ARG A 428 -10.62 22.62 -8.80
C ARG A 428 -11.44 23.01 -7.58
N PRO A 429 -10.90 23.73 -6.56
CA PRO A 429 -11.71 24.23 -5.45
C PRO A 429 -12.78 25.22 -5.92
N ARG A 430 -12.42 26.12 -6.85
CA ARG A 430 -13.37 27.09 -7.43
C ARG A 430 -14.48 26.41 -8.24
N ILE A 431 -14.11 25.42 -9.05
CA ILE A 431 -15.08 24.61 -9.82
C ILE A 431 -16.04 23.89 -8.86
N LEU A 432 -15.54 23.29 -7.78
CA LEU A 432 -16.38 22.65 -6.77
C LEU A 432 -17.35 23.64 -6.13
N THR A 433 -16.87 24.83 -5.73
CA THR A 433 -17.70 25.87 -5.14
C THR A 433 -18.75 26.38 -6.11
N GLN A 434 -18.40 26.58 -7.37
CA GLN A 434 -19.34 26.99 -8.42
C GLN A 434 -20.41 25.91 -8.68
N MET A 435 -20.02 24.65 -8.86
CA MET A 435 -20.96 23.52 -9.06
C MET A 435 -21.94 23.37 -7.89
N VAL A 436 -21.44 23.49 -6.65
CA VAL A 436 -22.29 23.42 -5.45
C VAL A 436 -23.21 24.64 -5.35
N ALA A 437 -22.75 25.84 -5.74
CA ALA A 437 -23.57 27.05 -5.78
C ALA A 437 -24.67 26.94 -6.84
N GLU A 438 -24.36 26.41 -8.01
CA GLU A 438 -25.35 26.13 -9.08
C GLU A 438 -26.41 25.12 -8.66
N LEU A 439 -26.00 24.05 -7.95
CA LEU A 439 -26.94 23.07 -7.39
C LEU A 439 -27.90 23.72 -6.37
N ARG A 440 -27.37 24.58 -5.49
CA ARG A 440 -28.17 25.31 -4.50
C ARG A 440 -29.14 26.33 -5.13
N ALA A 441 -28.79 26.86 -6.29
CA ALA A 441 -29.65 27.80 -7.01
C ALA A 441 -30.77 27.09 -7.80
N ARG A 442 -30.67 25.79 -8.01
CA ARG A 442 -31.68 24.96 -8.73
C ARG A 442 -32.68 24.30 -7.78
N GLY A 443 -32.42 24.20 -6.49
CA GLY A 443 -33.28 23.64 -5.44
C GLY A 443 -33.88 24.73 -4.57
#